data_f310d5760717bd49f2d2ed38ca8bbbf9
#
_entry.id   f310d5760717bd49f2d2ed38ca8bbbf9
#
_cell.length_a   1.000
_cell.length_b   1.000
_cell.length_c   1.000
_cell.angle_alpha   90.00
_cell.angle_beta   90.00
_cell.angle_gamma   90.00
#
_symmetry.space_group_name_H-M   'P 1'
#
loop_
_entity.id
_entity.type
_entity.pdbx_description
1 polymer ?
#
loop_
_entity_poly.entity_id
_entity_poly.type
_entity_poly.pdbx_seq_one_letter_code
_entity_poly.pdbx_strand_id
1 'polypeptide(L)'
;GLGNFSHTELEKALAGKIASASMSLATTRQTISGSSTPDDVETMLQLVYLYFTAINKDQSSYDNLMRTYEIALKNKALSPDNAFNDSLIVTLNCHNPRFTSLDTADLGKVSYDRILEMARQLTANAAAYTFTIIGNSDEAKLRPLLEQYVASLPASKDIRKGHRVDTDAKGVVVNSFKRKMETPKAITAMVWSKDAMPYTLDNIVKADITGQVLSMVYLKKIREDAGAAYSVGAQGTMARQDDKIDCGLFAYCPMKYEKADTVLTILRAEVDAMTQTCDADMLKKVKEFMLKSFDDRTKTNSYWLGVIDTYRTYGVDLHSAYKQTVEAQTPQTISAFVKELISQGNRVEVVMM
;
A
#
# COMPACT_ATOMS: atom_id res chain seq x y z
N GLY A 1 9.06 -24.09 4.89
CA GLY A 1 8.79 -25.20 3.96
C GLY A 1 7.31 -25.37 3.65
N LEU A 2 7.00 -25.92 2.53
CA LEU A 2 5.64 -26.26 2.09
C LEU A 2 5.59 -27.74 1.67
N GLY A 3 4.55 -28.46 2.10
CA GLY A 3 4.49 -29.91 1.90
C GLY A 3 5.68 -30.59 2.58
N ASN A 4 6.34 -31.50 1.85
CA ASN A 4 7.55 -32.18 2.34
C ASN A 4 8.84 -31.49 1.87
N PHE A 5 8.74 -30.26 1.32
CA PHE A 5 9.87 -29.55 0.74
C PHE A 5 10.38 -28.46 1.67
N SER A 6 11.70 -28.37 1.85
CA SER A 6 12.37 -27.15 2.25
C SER A 6 12.22 -26.08 1.14
N HIS A 7 12.58 -24.84 1.43
CA HIS A 7 12.56 -23.78 0.41
C HIS A 7 13.42 -24.13 -0.82
N THR A 8 14.65 -24.59 -0.59
CA THR A 8 15.56 -24.95 -1.69
C THR A 8 15.11 -26.17 -2.49
N GLU A 9 14.48 -27.16 -1.84
CA GLU A 9 13.92 -28.32 -2.55
C GLU A 9 12.71 -27.92 -3.37
N LEU A 10 11.86 -27.02 -2.86
CA LEU A 10 10.72 -26.50 -3.60
C LEU A 10 11.15 -25.71 -4.83
N GLU A 11 12.18 -24.85 -4.72
CA GLU A 11 12.76 -24.15 -5.88
C GLU A 11 13.25 -25.12 -6.95
N LYS A 12 13.92 -26.21 -6.55
CA LYS A 12 14.37 -27.27 -7.49
C LYS A 12 13.19 -28.00 -8.11
N ALA A 13 12.15 -28.32 -7.34
CA ALA A 13 10.96 -29.02 -7.84
C ALA A 13 10.16 -28.15 -8.83
N LEU A 14 10.23 -26.84 -8.68
CA LEU A 14 9.59 -25.87 -9.57
C LEU A 14 10.48 -25.46 -10.76
N ALA A 15 11.68 -26.03 -10.90
CA ALA A 15 12.56 -25.72 -12.02
C ALA A 15 11.85 -26.06 -13.36
N GLY A 16 11.80 -25.06 -14.26
CA GLY A 16 11.08 -25.15 -15.53
C GLY A 16 9.57 -24.91 -15.47
N LYS A 17 9.02 -24.60 -14.29
CA LYS A 17 7.65 -24.15 -14.10
C LYS A 17 7.59 -22.63 -13.94
N ILE A 18 6.56 -22.03 -14.53
CA ILE A 18 6.25 -20.61 -14.33
C ILE A 18 5.01 -20.53 -13.44
N ALA A 19 5.21 -20.82 -12.17
CA ALA A 19 4.18 -20.78 -11.14
C ALA A 19 4.77 -20.31 -9.82
N SER A 20 4.02 -19.52 -9.08
CA SER A 20 4.38 -19.04 -7.75
C SER A 20 3.16 -18.90 -6.86
N ALA A 21 3.37 -19.02 -5.56
CA ALA A 21 2.41 -18.60 -4.54
C ALA A 21 3.17 -18.03 -3.35
N SER A 22 2.57 -17.03 -2.69
CA SER A 22 3.13 -16.40 -1.49
C SER A 22 2.02 -15.98 -0.53
N MET A 23 2.32 -15.99 0.77
CA MET A 23 1.42 -15.49 1.80
C MET A 23 1.94 -14.14 2.32
N SER A 24 1.03 -13.18 2.45
CA SER A 24 1.32 -11.87 3.04
C SER A 24 0.28 -11.52 4.10
N LEU A 25 0.71 -10.74 5.10
CA LEU A 25 -0.14 -10.25 6.18
C LEU A 25 -0.14 -8.72 6.16
N ALA A 26 -1.33 -8.15 6.20
CA ALA A 26 -1.56 -6.74 6.45
C ALA A 26 -2.27 -6.56 7.80
N THR A 27 -2.54 -5.33 8.17
CA THR A 27 -3.14 -5.00 9.48
C THR A 27 -4.50 -5.70 9.71
N THR A 28 -5.32 -5.78 8.65
CA THR A 28 -6.70 -6.32 8.73
C THR A 28 -6.96 -7.45 7.74
N ARG A 29 -5.97 -7.83 6.92
CA ARG A 29 -6.15 -8.81 5.84
C ARG A 29 -4.95 -9.74 5.76
N GLN A 30 -5.21 -10.99 5.49
CA GLN A 30 -4.24 -11.98 5.02
C GLN A 30 -4.52 -12.31 3.56
N THR A 31 -3.48 -12.46 2.78
CA THR A 31 -3.59 -12.73 1.35
C THR A 31 -2.65 -13.87 0.95
N ILE A 32 -3.17 -14.83 0.19
CA ILE A 32 -2.35 -15.79 -0.54
C ILE A 32 -2.46 -15.43 -2.01
N SER A 33 -1.38 -14.96 -2.58
CA SER A 33 -1.32 -14.56 -3.99
C SER A 33 -0.59 -15.62 -4.78
N GLY A 34 -1.14 -15.99 -5.95
CA GLY A 34 -0.51 -16.89 -6.91
C GLY A 34 -0.44 -16.26 -8.29
N SER A 35 0.55 -16.68 -9.06
CA SER A 35 0.70 -16.31 -10.48
C SER A 35 1.26 -17.49 -11.25
N SER A 36 0.77 -17.71 -12.48
CA SER A 36 1.27 -18.74 -13.37
C SER A 36 0.99 -18.42 -14.84
N THR A 37 1.63 -19.18 -15.74
CA THR A 37 1.14 -19.31 -17.10
C THR A 37 -0.13 -20.19 -17.13
N PRO A 38 -0.92 -20.18 -18.21
CA PRO A 38 -2.06 -21.11 -18.35
C PRO A 38 -1.67 -22.60 -18.23
N ASP A 39 -0.49 -22.97 -18.69
CA ASP A 39 0.00 -24.35 -18.64
C ASP A 39 0.42 -24.80 -17.24
N ASP A 40 0.81 -23.86 -16.37
CA ASP A 40 1.28 -24.13 -15.01
C ASP A 40 0.24 -23.76 -13.92
N VAL A 41 -1.02 -23.49 -14.30
CA VAL A 41 -2.07 -23.12 -13.35
C VAL A 41 -2.30 -24.19 -12.29
N GLU A 42 -2.20 -25.47 -12.64
CA GLU A 42 -2.31 -26.56 -11.68
C GLU A 42 -1.20 -26.48 -10.63
N THR A 43 0.05 -26.25 -11.05
CA THR A 43 1.18 -26.09 -10.13
C THR A 43 0.95 -24.90 -9.16
N MET A 44 0.44 -23.80 -9.65
CA MET A 44 0.07 -22.65 -8.80
C MET A 44 -0.99 -23.03 -7.77
N LEU A 45 -2.04 -23.75 -8.19
CA LEU A 45 -3.11 -24.19 -7.28
C LEU A 45 -2.62 -25.23 -6.26
N GLN A 46 -1.67 -26.11 -6.63
CA GLN A 46 -0.98 -27.00 -5.69
C GLN A 46 -0.23 -26.21 -4.61
N LEU A 47 0.50 -25.15 -5.00
CA LEU A 47 1.19 -24.29 -4.04
C LEU A 47 0.19 -23.59 -3.10
N VAL A 48 -0.89 -23.06 -3.63
CA VAL A 48 -1.98 -22.47 -2.81
C VAL A 48 -2.55 -23.50 -1.85
N TYR A 49 -2.84 -24.71 -2.31
CA TYR A 49 -3.34 -25.81 -1.47
C TYR A 49 -2.38 -26.12 -0.32
N LEU A 50 -1.09 -26.15 -0.55
CA LEU A 50 -0.08 -26.40 0.47
C LEU A 50 -0.02 -25.30 1.54
N TYR A 51 -0.30 -24.05 1.20
CA TYR A 51 -0.43 -22.97 2.19
C TYR A 51 -1.59 -23.21 3.17
N PHE A 52 -2.67 -23.87 2.75
CA PHE A 52 -3.79 -24.22 3.63
C PHE A 52 -3.58 -25.51 4.41
N THR A 53 -2.78 -26.45 3.89
CA THR A 53 -2.76 -27.82 4.41
C THR A 53 -1.43 -28.26 4.99
N ALA A 54 -0.31 -27.67 4.55
CA ALA A 54 1.02 -28.23 4.84
C ALA A 54 2.13 -27.17 4.94
N ILE A 55 1.94 -26.19 5.82
CA ILE A 55 3.03 -25.26 6.20
C ILE A 55 3.94 -25.99 7.19
N ASN A 56 5.21 -26.22 6.82
CA ASN A 56 6.15 -26.99 7.59
C ASN A 56 7.39 -26.18 8.01
N LYS A 57 8.08 -26.68 9.04
CA LYS A 57 9.29 -26.05 9.56
C LYS A 57 10.46 -26.28 8.59
N ASP A 58 11.17 -25.20 8.29
CA ASP A 58 12.43 -25.20 7.55
C ASP A 58 13.45 -24.37 8.32
N GLN A 59 14.16 -25.02 9.24
CA GLN A 59 15.07 -24.35 10.15
C GLN A 59 16.21 -23.64 9.43
N SER A 60 16.74 -24.24 8.36
CA SER A 60 17.85 -23.65 7.62
C SER A 60 17.47 -22.35 6.91
N SER A 61 16.30 -22.31 6.29
CA SER A 61 15.78 -21.09 5.66
C SER A 61 15.47 -20.01 6.68
N TYR A 62 14.91 -20.39 7.84
CA TYR A 62 14.69 -19.45 8.94
C TYR A 62 15.99 -18.84 9.45
N ASP A 63 17.02 -19.64 9.71
CA ASP A 63 18.30 -19.16 10.22
C ASP A 63 19.00 -18.22 9.22
N ASN A 64 18.89 -18.53 7.91
CA ASN A 64 19.38 -17.66 6.85
C ASN A 64 18.63 -16.33 6.79
N LEU A 65 17.30 -16.38 6.91
CA LEU A 65 16.46 -15.19 6.94
C LEU A 65 16.79 -14.30 8.14
N MET A 66 16.95 -14.87 9.34
CA MET A 66 17.28 -14.12 10.54
C MET A 66 18.63 -13.42 10.43
N ARG A 67 19.65 -14.07 9.85
CA ARG A 67 20.95 -13.44 9.55
C ARG A 67 20.82 -12.28 8.57
N THR A 68 20.00 -12.45 7.54
CA THR A 68 19.74 -11.39 6.55
C THR A 68 19.05 -10.19 7.22
N TYR A 69 18.06 -10.44 8.07
CA TYR A 69 17.41 -9.37 8.85
C TYR A 69 18.38 -8.68 9.82
N GLU A 70 19.25 -9.40 10.48
CA GLU A 70 20.24 -8.80 11.39
C GLU A 70 21.14 -7.80 10.65
N ILE A 71 21.67 -8.21 9.48
CA ILE A 71 22.50 -7.34 8.64
C ILE A 71 21.70 -6.13 8.13
N ALA A 72 20.48 -6.38 7.65
CA ALA A 72 19.61 -5.32 7.13
C ALA A 72 19.26 -4.29 8.23
N LEU A 73 18.93 -4.73 9.44
CA LEU A 73 18.60 -3.84 10.56
C LEU A 73 19.81 -3.05 11.06
N LYS A 74 21.02 -3.65 11.09
CA LYS A 74 22.26 -2.93 11.38
C LYS A 74 22.52 -1.81 10.36
N ASN A 75 22.36 -2.10 9.08
CA ASN A 75 22.53 -1.12 8.00
C ASN A 75 21.42 -0.05 8.02
N LYS A 76 20.19 -0.45 8.33
CA LYS A 76 19.05 0.46 8.47
C LYS A 76 19.31 1.53 9.53
N ALA A 77 19.86 1.15 10.67
CA ALA A 77 20.16 2.07 11.77
C ALA A 77 21.16 3.18 11.38
N LEU A 78 21.98 2.95 10.34
CA LEU A 78 22.95 3.94 9.85
C LEU A 78 22.35 4.91 8.82
N SER A 79 21.20 4.60 8.22
CA SER A 79 20.60 5.39 7.17
C SER A 79 19.72 6.53 7.72
N PRO A 80 19.99 7.80 7.35
CA PRO A 80 19.10 8.92 7.67
C PRO A 80 17.69 8.75 7.09
N ASP A 81 17.58 8.26 5.87
CA ASP A 81 16.28 8.07 5.20
C ASP A 81 15.42 7.01 5.91
N ASN A 82 16.04 5.96 6.43
CA ASN A 82 15.32 4.98 7.25
C ASN A 82 14.86 5.57 8.59
N ALA A 83 15.68 6.39 9.24
CA ALA A 83 15.28 7.07 10.46
C ALA A 83 14.11 8.03 10.23
N PHE A 84 14.10 8.72 9.08
CA PHE A 84 12.97 9.54 8.67
C PHE A 84 11.69 8.71 8.49
N ASN A 85 11.77 7.61 7.73
CA ASN A 85 10.63 6.73 7.48
C ASN A 85 10.08 6.11 8.77
N ASP A 86 10.95 5.66 9.67
CA ASP A 86 10.55 5.13 10.97
C ASP A 86 9.81 6.18 11.80
N SER A 87 10.36 7.40 11.86
CA SER A 87 9.75 8.53 12.55
C SER A 87 8.39 8.90 11.95
N LEU A 88 8.28 8.89 10.62
CA LEU A 88 7.02 9.14 9.90
C LEU A 88 5.95 8.10 10.27
N ILE A 89 6.27 6.81 10.17
CA ILE A 89 5.33 5.73 10.49
C ILE A 89 4.86 5.83 11.95
N VAL A 90 5.77 6.02 12.88
CA VAL A 90 5.46 6.14 14.31
C VAL A 90 4.58 7.36 14.61
N THR A 91 4.87 8.50 13.96
CA THR A 91 4.09 9.73 14.15
C THR A 91 2.69 9.61 13.57
N LEU A 92 2.56 9.08 12.36
CA LEU A 92 1.26 8.87 11.71
C LEU A 92 0.34 7.96 12.52
N ASN A 93 0.91 6.94 13.19
CA ASN A 93 0.18 5.97 13.99
C ASN A 93 0.17 6.28 15.50
N CYS A 94 0.39 7.53 15.90
CA CYS A 94 0.30 7.99 17.29
C CYS A 94 1.14 7.16 18.27
N HIS A 95 2.35 6.74 17.87
CA HIS A 95 3.23 5.89 18.68
C HIS A 95 2.61 4.53 19.05
N ASN A 96 1.67 4.02 18.28
CA ASN A 96 1.08 2.72 18.49
C ASN A 96 2.17 1.62 18.39
N PRO A 97 2.35 0.76 19.41
CA PRO A 97 3.42 -0.22 19.43
C PRO A 97 3.36 -1.27 18.32
N ARG A 98 2.24 -1.38 17.61
CA ARG A 98 2.10 -2.27 16.43
C ARG A 98 2.71 -1.70 15.16
N PHE A 99 3.02 -0.41 15.15
CA PHE A 99 3.60 0.31 14.01
C PHE A 99 4.98 0.86 14.33
N THR A 100 5.71 0.22 15.24
CA THR A 100 7.10 0.56 15.53
C THR A 100 8.04 -0.10 14.53
N SER A 101 9.18 0.55 14.29
CA SER A 101 10.26 -0.07 13.55
C SER A 101 10.95 -1.15 14.38
N LEU A 102 11.24 -2.29 13.76
CA LEU A 102 12.04 -3.34 14.37
C LEU A 102 13.52 -2.92 14.44
N ASP A 103 14.17 -3.32 15.52
CA ASP A 103 15.63 -3.24 15.70
C ASP A 103 16.25 -4.63 15.90
N THR A 104 17.57 -4.68 16.01
CA THR A 104 18.29 -5.94 16.19
C THR A 104 17.96 -6.66 17.51
N ALA A 105 17.55 -5.92 18.56
CA ALA A 105 17.17 -6.51 19.85
C ALA A 105 15.81 -7.22 19.76
N ASP A 106 14.96 -6.83 18.83
CA ASP A 106 13.66 -7.48 18.60
C ASP A 106 13.80 -8.87 17.98
N LEU A 107 14.88 -9.12 17.22
CA LEU A 107 15.13 -10.45 16.62
C LEU A 107 15.23 -11.55 17.67
N GLY A 108 15.80 -11.25 18.84
CA GLY A 108 15.90 -12.21 19.95
C GLY A 108 14.55 -12.57 20.59
N LYS A 109 13.50 -11.81 20.31
CA LYS A 109 12.12 -12.06 20.79
C LYS A 109 11.29 -12.89 19.82
N VAL A 110 11.79 -13.13 18.61
CA VAL A 110 11.07 -13.86 17.56
C VAL A 110 11.11 -15.36 17.83
N SER A 111 9.95 -16.00 17.87
CA SER A 111 9.83 -17.45 18.00
C SER A 111 9.35 -18.04 16.68
N TYR A 112 10.18 -18.88 16.04
CA TYR A 112 9.82 -19.54 14.79
C TYR A 112 8.62 -20.48 14.95
N ASP A 113 8.58 -21.24 16.06
CA ASP A 113 7.46 -22.14 16.32
C ASP A 113 6.13 -21.37 16.49
N ARG A 114 6.18 -20.18 17.11
CA ARG A 114 5.00 -19.32 17.21
C ARG A 114 4.56 -18.76 15.86
N ILE A 115 5.51 -18.39 15.00
CA ILE A 115 5.20 -17.94 13.63
C ILE A 115 4.51 -19.05 12.85
N LEU A 116 5.01 -20.29 12.92
CA LEU A 116 4.41 -21.44 12.25
C LEU A 116 3.01 -21.75 12.78
N GLU A 117 2.83 -21.71 14.10
CA GLU A 117 1.51 -21.88 14.73
C GLU A 117 0.52 -20.83 14.20
N MET A 118 0.92 -19.56 14.21
CA MET A 118 0.06 -18.46 13.71
C MET A 118 -0.26 -18.63 12.23
N ALA A 119 0.72 -18.95 11.39
CA ALA A 119 0.50 -19.16 9.96
C ALA A 119 -0.51 -20.28 9.71
N ARG A 120 -0.36 -21.41 10.40
CA ARG A 120 -1.31 -22.53 10.31
C ARG A 120 -2.72 -22.18 10.81
N GLN A 121 -2.82 -21.40 11.89
CA GLN A 121 -4.12 -20.94 12.41
C GLN A 121 -4.82 -20.00 11.42
N LEU A 122 -4.08 -19.13 10.74
CA LEU A 122 -4.63 -18.21 9.75
C LEU A 122 -5.15 -18.94 8.52
N THR A 123 -4.51 -20.03 8.11
CA THR A 123 -4.90 -20.81 6.91
C THR A 123 -5.79 -22.02 7.21
N ALA A 124 -6.11 -22.30 8.48
CA ALA A 124 -6.87 -23.50 8.88
C ALA A 124 -8.31 -23.54 8.35
N ASN A 125 -8.89 -22.42 7.94
CA ASN A 125 -10.27 -22.32 7.50
C ASN A 125 -10.39 -21.57 6.17
N ALA A 126 -10.55 -22.30 5.07
CA ALA A 126 -10.71 -21.73 3.74
C ALA A 126 -12.01 -20.94 3.56
N ALA A 127 -13.04 -21.17 4.39
CA ALA A 127 -14.28 -20.39 4.36
C ALA A 127 -14.08 -18.91 4.78
N ALA A 128 -12.95 -18.58 5.43
CA ALA A 128 -12.59 -17.20 5.75
C ALA A 128 -11.98 -16.45 4.56
N TYR A 129 -11.79 -17.11 3.41
CA TYR A 129 -11.14 -16.53 2.22
C TYR A 129 -12.13 -16.38 1.06
N THR A 130 -11.89 -15.39 0.25
CA THR A 130 -12.49 -15.25 -1.08
C THR A 130 -11.41 -15.56 -2.12
N PHE A 131 -11.67 -16.52 -2.99
CA PHE A 131 -10.77 -16.88 -4.08
C PHE A 131 -11.18 -16.12 -5.35
N THR A 132 -10.25 -15.33 -5.88
CA THR A 132 -10.45 -14.58 -7.13
C THR A 132 -9.36 -14.97 -8.12
N ILE A 133 -9.74 -15.45 -9.29
CA ILE A 133 -8.84 -15.89 -10.35
C ILE A 133 -9.11 -15.04 -11.59
N ILE A 134 -8.06 -14.45 -12.12
CA ILE A 134 -8.11 -13.62 -13.33
C ILE A 134 -7.04 -14.14 -14.31
N GLY A 135 -7.42 -14.29 -15.55
CA GLY A 135 -6.45 -14.67 -16.59
C GLY A 135 -7.12 -15.25 -17.83
N ASN A 136 -6.27 -15.65 -18.77
CA ASN A 136 -6.68 -16.36 -19.97
C ASN A 136 -6.75 -17.87 -19.67
N SER A 137 -7.81 -18.29 -19.01
CA SER A 137 -8.03 -19.69 -18.64
C SER A 137 -9.30 -20.23 -19.30
N ASP A 138 -9.22 -21.46 -19.81
CA ASP A 138 -10.40 -22.21 -20.23
C ASP A 138 -11.15 -22.70 -18.99
N GLU A 139 -12.41 -22.28 -18.85
CA GLU A 139 -13.24 -22.66 -17.69
C GLU A 139 -13.41 -24.18 -17.56
N ALA A 140 -13.54 -24.89 -18.68
CA ALA A 140 -13.69 -26.35 -18.67
C ALA A 140 -12.45 -27.06 -18.10
N LYS A 141 -11.26 -26.49 -18.31
CA LYS A 141 -10.00 -27.00 -17.74
C LYS A 141 -9.79 -26.53 -16.30
N LEU A 142 -10.18 -25.31 -15.99
CA LEU A 142 -9.98 -24.72 -14.67
C LEU A 142 -10.91 -25.30 -13.61
N ARG A 143 -12.17 -25.58 -13.94
CA ARG A 143 -13.19 -26.08 -13.00
C ARG A 143 -12.75 -27.33 -12.25
N PRO A 144 -12.28 -28.43 -12.89
CA PRO A 144 -11.82 -29.63 -12.19
C PRO A 144 -10.66 -29.34 -11.23
N LEU A 145 -9.75 -28.44 -11.59
CA LEU A 145 -8.64 -28.04 -10.73
C LEU A 145 -9.12 -27.27 -9.50
N LEU A 146 -10.12 -26.39 -9.67
CA LEU A 146 -10.72 -25.69 -8.52
C LEU A 146 -11.47 -26.64 -7.59
N GLU A 147 -12.17 -27.61 -8.14
CA GLU A 147 -12.84 -28.66 -7.36
C GLU A 147 -11.81 -29.47 -6.55
N GLN A 148 -10.67 -29.79 -7.17
CA GLN A 148 -9.60 -30.57 -6.55
C GLN A 148 -8.81 -29.77 -5.50
N TYR A 149 -8.38 -28.54 -5.80
CA TYR A 149 -7.42 -27.80 -4.96
C TYR A 149 -8.05 -26.68 -4.11
N VAL A 150 -9.25 -26.22 -4.44
CA VAL A 150 -9.92 -25.16 -3.68
C VAL A 150 -11.14 -25.69 -2.93
N ALA A 151 -12.03 -26.41 -3.62
CA ALA A 151 -13.26 -26.91 -2.97
C ALA A 151 -12.99 -28.04 -1.95
N SER A 152 -11.84 -28.71 -2.04
CA SER A 152 -11.43 -29.74 -1.06
C SER A 152 -10.71 -29.18 0.18
N LEU A 153 -10.47 -27.87 0.25
CA LEU A 153 -9.79 -27.26 1.38
C LEU A 153 -10.62 -27.36 2.67
N PRO A 154 -9.96 -27.50 3.83
CA PRO A 154 -10.65 -27.49 5.13
C PRO A 154 -11.45 -26.19 5.31
N ALA A 155 -12.74 -26.33 5.59
CA ALA A 155 -13.63 -25.20 5.78
C ALA A 155 -14.59 -25.42 6.96
N SER A 156 -14.85 -24.36 7.71
CA SER A 156 -15.82 -24.36 8.82
C SER A 156 -16.62 -23.06 8.83
N LYS A 157 -17.77 -23.07 9.53
CA LYS A 157 -18.59 -21.88 9.71
C LYS A 157 -18.03 -20.90 10.76
N ASP A 158 -17.03 -21.32 11.51
CA ASP A 158 -16.40 -20.50 12.56
C ASP A 158 -15.36 -19.56 11.94
N ILE A 159 -15.81 -18.38 11.55
CA ILE A 159 -14.97 -17.33 10.99
C ILE A 159 -14.63 -16.34 12.09
N ARG A 160 -13.33 -16.23 12.41
CA ARG A 160 -12.84 -15.26 13.38
C ARG A 160 -13.01 -13.84 12.84
N LYS A 161 -13.57 -12.96 13.67
CA LYS A 161 -13.60 -11.52 13.40
C LYS A 161 -12.33 -10.88 13.94
N GLY A 162 -11.68 -10.07 13.11
CA GLY A 162 -10.55 -9.24 13.51
C GLY A 162 -11.01 -8.05 14.37
N HIS A 163 -10.08 -7.47 15.11
CA HIS A 163 -10.27 -6.20 15.80
C HIS A 163 -9.29 -5.19 15.24
N ARG A 164 -9.80 -4.00 14.93
CA ARG A 164 -8.94 -2.87 14.54
C ARG A 164 -8.15 -2.41 15.77
N VAL A 165 -6.88 -2.13 15.52
CA VAL A 165 -5.94 -1.66 16.55
C VAL A 165 -5.12 -0.47 16.08
N ASP A 166 -5.43 0.06 14.91
CA ASP A 166 -4.81 1.23 14.34
C ASP A 166 -5.27 2.51 15.07
N THR A 167 -4.41 3.49 15.05
CA THR A 167 -4.66 4.82 15.60
C THR A 167 -4.29 5.86 14.54
N ASP A 168 -5.08 6.92 14.46
CA ASP A 168 -4.86 8.02 13.52
C ASP A 168 -4.53 9.29 14.28
N ALA A 169 -3.53 10.02 13.80
CA ALA A 169 -3.23 11.34 14.31
C ALA A 169 -4.38 12.31 14.05
N LYS A 170 -4.77 13.08 15.07
CA LYS A 170 -5.83 14.09 14.99
C LYS A 170 -5.28 15.47 15.24
N GLY A 171 -5.88 16.47 14.57
CA GLY A 171 -5.40 17.83 14.61
C GLY A 171 -4.06 18.01 13.91
N VAL A 172 -3.31 19.04 14.32
CA VAL A 172 -1.97 19.31 13.77
C VAL A 172 -0.92 18.68 14.64
N VAL A 173 -0.18 17.73 14.08
CA VAL A 173 0.94 17.04 14.72
C VAL A 173 2.23 17.37 13.96
N VAL A 174 3.20 17.98 14.64
CA VAL A 174 4.50 18.29 14.05
C VAL A 174 5.59 17.54 14.79
N ASN A 175 6.35 16.75 14.05
CA ASN A 175 7.53 16.05 14.55
C ASN A 175 8.76 16.52 13.76
N SER A 176 9.58 17.35 14.40
CA SER A 176 10.82 17.86 13.82
C SER A 176 12.01 17.36 14.63
N PHE A 177 12.98 16.76 13.96
CA PHE A 177 14.17 16.23 14.61
C PHE A 177 15.44 16.44 13.76
N LYS A 178 16.58 16.40 14.41
CA LYS A 178 17.90 16.55 13.77
C LYS A 178 18.61 15.21 13.71
N ARG A 179 19.30 14.96 12.61
CA ARG A 179 20.18 13.82 12.45
C ARG A 179 21.50 14.23 11.79
N LYS A 180 22.62 13.79 12.39
CA LYS A 180 23.93 14.05 11.79
C LYS A 180 24.04 13.31 10.45
N MET A 181 24.43 14.03 9.41
CA MET A 181 24.62 13.53 8.06
C MET A 181 25.93 14.08 7.50
N GLU A 182 26.60 13.30 6.63
CA GLU A 182 27.82 13.76 5.95
C GLU A 182 27.53 14.94 5.03
N THR A 183 26.47 14.86 4.26
CA THR A 183 25.96 15.94 3.41
C THR A 183 24.68 16.47 4.02
N PRO A 184 24.63 17.74 4.47
CA PRO A 184 23.42 18.34 5.01
C PRO A 184 22.28 18.33 4.01
N LYS A 185 21.17 17.70 4.37
CA LYS A 185 19.90 17.72 3.65
C LYS A 185 18.76 17.81 4.64
N ALA A 186 17.59 18.21 4.19
CA ALA A 186 16.37 18.08 4.94
C ALA A 186 15.40 17.17 4.17
N ILE A 187 14.53 16.49 4.89
CA ILE A 187 13.46 15.68 4.31
C ILE A 187 12.18 16.02 5.06
N THR A 188 11.09 16.21 4.33
CA THR A 188 9.76 16.36 4.91
C THR A 188 8.76 15.43 4.28
N ALA A 189 7.81 14.97 5.11
CA ALA A 189 6.53 14.45 4.67
C ALA A 189 5.41 15.21 5.39
N MET A 190 4.38 15.56 4.64
CA MET A 190 3.15 16.15 5.17
C MET A 190 1.97 15.30 4.76
N VAL A 191 1.06 15.04 5.69
CA VAL A 191 -0.15 14.27 5.45
C VAL A 191 -1.34 15.07 5.95
N TRP A 192 -2.25 15.41 5.06
CA TRP A 192 -3.58 15.90 5.41
C TRP A 192 -4.55 14.73 5.33
N SER A 193 -5.45 14.61 6.27
CA SER A 193 -6.40 13.50 6.30
C SER A 193 -7.78 13.91 6.77
N LYS A 194 -8.76 13.16 6.29
CA LYS A 194 -10.15 13.25 6.74
C LYS A 194 -10.76 11.86 6.87
N ASP A 195 -11.43 11.64 7.99
CA ASP A 195 -12.18 10.43 8.22
C ASP A 195 -13.56 10.49 7.56
N ALA A 196 -14.13 9.33 7.31
CA ALA A 196 -15.54 9.14 6.95
C ALA A 196 -16.01 9.88 5.67
N MET A 197 -15.08 10.21 4.75
CA MET A 197 -15.50 10.64 3.41
C MET A 197 -16.15 9.47 2.68
N PRO A 198 -17.23 9.70 1.89
CA PRO A 198 -17.89 8.63 1.16
C PRO A 198 -16.91 7.91 0.22
N TYR A 199 -16.80 6.58 0.36
CA TYR A 199 -15.95 5.76 -0.50
C TYR A 199 -16.66 5.49 -1.83
N THR A 200 -16.42 6.35 -2.78
CA THR A 200 -17.04 6.34 -4.12
C THR A 200 -15.99 6.47 -5.21
N LEU A 201 -16.30 6.01 -6.43
CA LEU A 201 -15.42 6.22 -7.58
C LEU A 201 -15.11 7.71 -7.79
N ASP A 202 -16.09 8.59 -7.63
CA ASP A 202 -15.91 10.03 -7.79
C ASP A 202 -14.89 10.61 -6.81
N ASN A 203 -14.97 10.27 -5.53
CA ASN A 203 -14.00 10.73 -4.53
C ASN A 203 -12.63 10.09 -4.71
N ILE A 204 -12.56 8.83 -5.15
CA ILE A 204 -11.28 8.16 -5.49
C ILE A 204 -10.58 8.89 -6.64
N VAL A 205 -11.32 9.23 -7.70
CA VAL A 205 -10.81 9.98 -8.86
C VAL A 205 -10.38 11.40 -8.43
N LYS A 206 -11.16 12.09 -7.61
CA LYS A 206 -10.80 13.42 -7.09
C LYS A 206 -9.54 13.41 -6.24
N ALA A 207 -9.38 12.38 -5.39
CA ALA A 207 -8.15 12.22 -4.59
C ALA A 207 -6.93 12.04 -5.49
N ASP A 208 -7.00 11.14 -6.47
CA ASP A 208 -5.91 10.89 -7.42
C ASP A 208 -5.56 12.16 -8.23
N ILE A 209 -6.56 12.85 -8.78
CA ILE A 209 -6.36 14.13 -9.50
C ILE A 209 -5.70 15.17 -8.58
N THR A 210 -6.17 15.31 -7.36
CA THR A 210 -5.60 16.27 -6.39
C THR A 210 -4.11 16.04 -6.18
N GLY A 211 -3.70 14.80 -5.94
CA GLY A 211 -2.28 14.45 -5.77
C GLY A 211 -1.44 14.77 -7.01
N GLN A 212 -1.94 14.40 -8.20
CA GLN A 212 -1.22 14.63 -9.45
C GLN A 212 -1.10 16.12 -9.79
N VAL A 213 -2.15 16.91 -9.63
CA VAL A 213 -2.12 18.37 -9.86
C VAL A 213 -1.14 19.04 -8.87
N LEU A 214 -1.23 18.71 -7.58
CA LEU A 214 -0.29 19.25 -6.58
C LEU A 214 1.16 18.83 -6.85
N SER A 215 1.41 17.62 -7.34
CA SER A 215 2.75 17.22 -7.76
C SER A 215 3.31 18.15 -8.84
N MET A 216 2.49 18.55 -9.81
CA MET A 216 2.90 19.47 -10.86
C MET A 216 3.14 20.89 -10.30
N VAL A 217 2.28 21.37 -9.41
CA VAL A 217 2.41 22.66 -8.73
C VAL A 217 3.71 22.71 -7.91
N TYR A 218 3.97 21.66 -7.12
CA TYR A 218 5.17 21.57 -6.29
C TYR A 218 6.44 21.48 -7.13
N LEU A 219 6.43 20.70 -8.23
CA LEU A 219 7.56 20.67 -9.16
C LEU A 219 7.90 22.05 -9.66
N LYS A 220 6.91 22.81 -10.13
CA LYS A 220 7.11 24.18 -10.60
C LYS A 220 7.66 25.09 -9.50
N LYS A 221 6.96 25.20 -8.37
CA LYS A 221 7.28 26.19 -7.32
C LYS A 221 8.51 25.83 -6.49
N ILE A 222 8.74 24.56 -6.18
CA ILE A 222 9.81 24.12 -5.29
C ILE A 222 11.09 23.80 -6.08
N ARG A 223 10.96 23.04 -7.19
CA ARG A 223 12.10 22.64 -7.98
C ARG A 223 12.54 23.74 -8.94
N GLU A 224 11.61 24.29 -9.77
CA GLU A 224 11.95 25.21 -10.85
C GLU A 224 12.14 26.63 -10.32
N ASP A 225 11.15 27.20 -9.62
CA ASP A 225 11.19 28.58 -9.20
C ASP A 225 12.13 28.82 -8.00
N ALA A 226 12.03 27.98 -6.95
CA ALA A 226 12.83 28.13 -5.73
C ALA A 226 14.17 27.41 -5.77
N GLY A 227 14.38 26.47 -6.69
CA GLY A 227 15.60 25.64 -6.77
C GLY A 227 15.92 24.89 -5.47
N ALA A 228 14.86 24.57 -4.69
CA ALA A 228 14.99 24.08 -3.32
C ALA A 228 15.13 22.57 -3.21
N ALA A 229 14.64 21.82 -4.20
CA ALA A 229 14.66 20.37 -4.22
C ALA A 229 14.90 19.84 -5.64
N TYR A 230 15.46 18.62 -5.75
CA TYR A 230 15.57 17.92 -7.03
C TYR A 230 14.25 17.22 -7.40
N SER A 231 13.58 16.63 -6.41
CA SER A 231 12.31 15.95 -6.58
C SER A 231 11.36 16.36 -5.47
N VAL A 232 10.10 16.42 -5.82
CA VAL A 232 8.99 16.63 -4.89
C VAL A 232 7.75 16.01 -5.51
N GLY A 233 6.85 15.48 -4.71
CA GLY A 233 5.60 14.94 -5.19
C GLY A 233 4.52 14.95 -4.15
N ALA A 234 3.29 14.78 -4.63
CA ALA A 234 2.12 14.57 -3.81
C ALA A 234 1.29 13.42 -4.35
N GLN A 235 0.58 12.75 -3.46
CA GLN A 235 -0.34 11.66 -3.79
C GLN A 235 -1.61 11.82 -2.98
N GLY A 236 -2.74 11.89 -3.66
CA GLY A 236 -4.05 11.78 -3.03
C GLY A 236 -4.46 10.31 -2.99
N THR A 237 -4.98 9.89 -1.86
CA THR A 237 -5.40 8.51 -1.64
C THR A 237 -6.77 8.46 -1.01
N MET A 238 -7.54 7.46 -1.39
CA MET A 238 -8.75 7.08 -0.73
C MET A 238 -8.76 5.57 -0.59
N ALA A 239 -8.76 5.08 0.63
CA ALA A 239 -8.75 3.67 0.94
C ALA A 239 -9.90 3.32 1.89
N ARG A 240 -10.41 2.11 1.77
CA ARG A 240 -11.36 1.55 2.71
C ARG A 240 -10.84 0.22 3.24
N GLN A 241 -10.89 0.06 4.54
CA GLN A 241 -10.58 -1.18 5.23
C GLN A 241 -11.71 -1.47 6.23
N ASP A 242 -12.52 -2.47 5.94
CA ASP A 242 -13.75 -2.77 6.69
C ASP A 242 -14.68 -1.55 6.75
N ASP A 243 -14.89 -0.99 7.93
CA ASP A 243 -15.72 0.19 8.19
C ASP A 243 -14.94 1.52 8.15
N LYS A 244 -13.60 1.47 8.15
CA LYS A 244 -12.77 2.67 8.10
C LYS A 244 -12.54 3.12 6.67
N ILE A 245 -12.76 4.41 6.45
CA ILE A 245 -12.43 5.09 5.20
C ILE A 245 -11.36 6.13 5.51
N ASP A 246 -10.20 5.96 4.90
CA ASP A 246 -9.09 6.90 4.98
C ASP A 246 -9.03 7.71 3.69
N CYS A 247 -9.24 9.02 3.79
CA CYS A 247 -8.97 9.95 2.72
C CYS A 247 -7.78 10.83 3.10
N GLY A 248 -6.76 10.87 2.27
CA GLY A 248 -5.53 11.57 2.57
C GLY A 248 -4.85 12.18 1.36
N LEU A 249 -4.07 13.20 1.64
CA LEU A 249 -3.13 13.82 0.73
C LEU A 249 -1.74 13.74 1.37
N PHE A 250 -0.85 13.02 0.74
CA PHE A 250 0.54 12.86 1.16
C PHE A 250 1.44 13.71 0.27
N ALA A 251 2.31 14.51 0.85
CA ALA A 251 3.37 15.23 0.14
C ALA A 251 4.73 14.84 0.72
N TYR A 252 5.73 14.65 -0.15
CA TYR A 252 7.09 14.27 0.22
C TYR A 252 8.10 15.12 -0.54
N CYS A 253 9.09 15.65 0.19
CA CYS A 253 10.13 16.48 -0.41
C CYS A 253 11.48 16.29 0.30
N PRO A 254 12.47 15.64 -0.33
CA PRO A 254 13.86 15.79 0.04
C PRO A 254 14.38 17.11 -0.52
N MET A 255 15.00 17.95 0.31
CA MET A 255 15.32 19.33 -0.03
C MET A 255 16.67 19.78 0.50
N LYS A 256 17.15 20.89 -0.02
CA LYS A 256 18.34 21.56 0.51
C LYS A 256 18.05 22.04 1.94
N TYR A 257 19.00 21.81 2.84
CA TYR A 257 18.87 22.16 4.25
C TYR A 257 18.47 23.62 4.46
N GLU A 258 19.14 24.55 3.79
CA GLU A 258 18.93 25.99 3.88
C GLU A 258 17.61 26.49 3.26
N LYS A 259 16.89 25.63 2.56
CA LYS A 259 15.61 25.92 1.92
C LYS A 259 14.41 25.28 2.63
N ALA A 260 14.64 24.61 3.76
CA ALA A 260 13.60 23.84 4.45
C ALA A 260 12.36 24.67 4.76
N ASP A 261 12.52 25.83 5.41
CA ASP A 261 11.39 26.71 5.76
C ASP A 261 10.58 27.20 4.55
N THR A 262 11.28 27.50 3.45
CA THR A 262 10.66 27.89 2.18
C THR A 262 9.78 26.75 1.65
N VAL A 263 10.32 25.54 1.62
CA VAL A 263 9.59 24.36 1.11
C VAL A 263 8.38 24.05 1.99
N LEU A 264 8.54 24.03 3.31
CA LEU A 264 7.45 23.79 4.26
C LEU A 264 6.32 24.81 4.09
N THR A 265 6.67 26.07 3.86
CA THR A 265 5.71 27.15 3.60
C THR A 265 4.96 26.91 2.28
N ILE A 266 5.67 26.56 1.20
CA ILE A 266 5.05 26.29 -0.11
C ILE A 266 4.12 25.07 -0.01
N LEU A 267 4.56 23.97 0.61
CA LEU A 267 3.75 22.76 0.72
C LEU A 267 2.38 23.05 1.37
N ARG A 268 2.35 23.84 2.44
CA ARG A 268 1.09 24.23 3.12
C ARG A 268 0.26 25.20 2.27
N ALA A 269 0.91 26.24 1.77
CA ALA A 269 0.22 27.31 1.04
C ALA A 269 -0.48 26.82 -0.22
N GLU A 270 0.10 25.82 -0.93
CA GLU A 270 -0.50 25.33 -2.16
C GLU A 270 -1.73 24.43 -1.92
N VAL A 271 -1.77 23.69 -0.81
CA VAL A 271 -2.99 22.96 -0.41
C VAL A 271 -4.08 23.95 -0.05
N ASP A 272 -3.76 24.99 0.72
CA ASP A 272 -4.71 26.04 1.08
C ASP A 272 -5.21 26.80 -0.16
N ALA A 273 -4.33 27.18 -1.08
CA ALA A 273 -4.69 27.83 -2.34
C ALA A 273 -5.61 26.95 -3.21
N MET A 274 -5.37 25.64 -3.25
CA MET A 274 -6.17 24.71 -4.04
C MET A 274 -7.61 24.58 -3.52
N THR A 275 -7.89 24.94 -2.28
CA THR A 275 -9.28 25.03 -1.77
C THR A 275 -10.08 26.13 -2.45
N GLN A 276 -9.44 27.13 -3.03
CA GLN A 276 -10.07 28.25 -3.72
C GLN A 276 -10.09 28.08 -5.23
N THR A 277 -8.98 27.58 -5.78
CA THR A 277 -8.84 27.39 -7.23
C THR A 277 -7.88 26.25 -7.53
N CYS A 278 -8.25 25.40 -8.49
CA CYS A 278 -7.39 24.40 -9.10
C CYS A 278 -6.98 24.89 -10.49
N ASP A 279 -5.68 24.76 -10.82
CA ASP A 279 -5.15 25.15 -12.13
C ASP A 279 -5.79 24.32 -13.24
N ALA A 280 -6.48 25.00 -14.16
CA ALA A 280 -7.26 24.36 -15.23
C ALA A 280 -6.37 23.65 -16.26
N ASP A 281 -5.18 24.21 -16.58
CA ASP A 281 -4.26 23.60 -17.54
C ASP A 281 -3.58 22.36 -16.97
N MET A 282 -3.20 22.39 -15.70
CA MET A 282 -2.66 21.21 -15.01
C MET A 282 -3.73 20.13 -14.87
N LEU A 283 -4.95 20.51 -14.47
CA LEU A 283 -6.08 19.57 -14.41
C LEU A 283 -6.33 18.90 -15.76
N LYS A 284 -6.33 19.65 -16.85
CA LYS A 284 -6.51 19.10 -18.21
C LYS A 284 -5.43 18.05 -18.52
N LYS A 285 -4.16 18.35 -18.27
CA LYS A 285 -3.04 17.42 -18.50
C LYS A 285 -3.17 16.15 -17.66
N VAL A 286 -3.56 16.28 -16.40
CA VAL A 286 -3.78 15.14 -15.50
C VAL A 286 -4.92 14.25 -16.01
N LYS A 287 -6.05 14.85 -16.41
CA LYS A 287 -7.18 14.10 -16.98
C LYS A 287 -6.78 13.34 -18.25
N GLU A 288 -6.09 13.99 -19.17
CA GLU A 288 -5.59 13.37 -20.41
C GLU A 288 -4.67 12.17 -20.11
N PHE A 289 -3.76 12.33 -19.15
CA PHE A 289 -2.88 11.25 -18.69
C PHE A 289 -3.67 10.09 -18.07
N MET A 290 -4.63 10.37 -17.19
CA MET A 290 -5.45 9.35 -16.53
C MET A 290 -6.29 8.56 -17.53
N LEU A 291 -6.92 9.23 -18.52
CA LEU A 291 -7.71 8.60 -19.56
C LEU A 291 -6.85 7.70 -20.46
N LYS A 292 -5.67 8.17 -20.87
CA LYS A 292 -4.73 7.38 -21.67
C LYS A 292 -4.21 6.17 -20.92
N SER A 293 -3.80 6.33 -19.66
CA SER A 293 -3.26 5.24 -18.84
C SER A 293 -4.32 4.20 -18.44
N PHE A 294 -5.60 4.59 -18.44
CA PHE A 294 -6.69 3.66 -18.14
C PHE A 294 -6.76 2.51 -19.13
N ASP A 295 -6.62 2.78 -20.43
CA ASP A 295 -6.69 1.76 -21.48
C ASP A 295 -5.56 0.72 -21.36
N ASP A 296 -4.39 1.11 -20.84
CA ASP A 296 -3.30 0.18 -20.61
C ASP A 296 -3.49 -0.61 -19.30
N ARG A 297 -4.01 0.03 -18.25
CA ARG A 297 -4.31 -0.65 -16.98
C ARG A 297 -5.34 -1.75 -17.15
N THR A 298 -6.38 -1.54 -17.94
CA THR A 298 -7.46 -2.52 -18.17
C THR A 298 -6.99 -3.80 -18.86
N LYS A 299 -5.78 -3.82 -19.42
CA LYS A 299 -5.18 -5.01 -20.04
C LYS A 299 -4.45 -5.91 -19.02
N THR A 300 -4.38 -5.50 -17.76
CA THR A 300 -3.61 -6.21 -16.73
C THR A 300 -4.50 -6.98 -15.76
N ASN A 301 -4.07 -8.17 -15.36
CA ASN A 301 -4.78 -8.97 -14.37
C ASN A 301 -4.88 -8.26 -13.01
N SER A 302 -3.85 -7.53 -12.60
CA SER A 302 -3.82 -6.79 -11.33
C SER A 302 -4.91 -5.73 -11.26
N TYR A 303 -5.20 -5.05 -12.36
CA TYR A 303 -6.30 -4.09 -12.44
C TYR A 303 -7.65 -4.76 -12.12
N TRP A 304 -7.93 -5.88 -12.79
CA TRP A 304 -9.21 -6.59 -12.61
C TRP A 304 -9.33 -7.25 -11.23
N LEU A 305 -8.22 -7.74 -10.66
CA LEU A 305 -8.22 -8.20 -9.27
C LEU A 305 -8.66 -7.08 -8.32
N GLY A 306 -8.12 -5.86 -8.48
CA GLY A 306 -8.51 -4.70 -7.67
C GLY A 306 -9.96 -4.28 -7.86
N VAL A 307 -10.44 -4.21 -9.11
CA VAL A 307 -11.83 -3.87 -9.44
C VAL A 307 -12.81 -4.87 -8.82
N ILE A 308 -12.57 -6.16 -9.01
CA ILE A 308 -13.45 -7.22 -8.51
C ILE A 308 -13.42 -7.28 -6.98
N ASP A 309 -12.24 -7.19 -6.36
CA ASP A 309 -12.11 -7.18 -4.90
C ASP A 309 -12.88 -6.01 -4.29
N THR A 310 -12.73 -4.80 -4.84
CA THR A 310 -13.43 -3.61 -4.39
C THR A 310 -14.94 -3.72 -4.56
N TYR A 311 -15.39 -4.22 -5.70
CA TYR A 311 -16.82 -4.41 -5.95
C TYR A 311 -17.44 -5.43 -4.99
N ARG A 312 -16.78 -6.58 -4.82
CA ARG A 312 -17.27 -7.64 -3.93
C ARG A 312 -17.25 -7.24 -2.45
N THR A 313 -16.24 -6.50 -2.04
CA THR A 313 -16.05 -6.15 -0.63
C THR A 313 -16.88 -4.93 -0.23
N TYR A 314 -16.98 -3.94 -1.11
CA TYR A 314 -17.55 -2.63 -0.77
C TYR A 314 -18.71 -2.19 -1.66
N GLY A 315 -19.05 -2.95 -2.71
CA GLY A 315 -20.12 -2.60 -3.65
C GLY A 315 -19.78 -1.41 -4.56
N VAL A 316 -18.50 -1.04 -4.68
CA VAL A 316 -18.07 0.12 -5.50
C VAL A 316 -17.48 -0.37 -6.82
N ASP A 317 -18.12 0.03 -7.92
CA ASP A 317 -17.62 -0.22 -9.27
C ASP A 317 -16.57 0.83 -9.64
N LEU A 318 -15.32 0.39 -9.75
CA LEU A 318 -14.19 1.24 -10.12
C LEU A 318 -13.95 1.32 -11.64
N HIS A 319 -14.71 0.59 -12.45
CA HIS A 319 -14.44 0.43 -13.88
C HIS A 319 -15.45 1.15 -14.77
N SER A 320 -16.74 0.81 -14.64
CA SER A 320 -17.73 1.12 -15.68
C SER A 320 -17.89 2.62 -15.98
N ALA A 321 -17.83 3.46 -14.95
CA ALA A 321 -17.97 4.91 -15.09
C ALA A 321 -16.63 5.67 -14.99
N TYR A 322 -15.46 4.99 -14.97
CA TYR A 322 -14.18 5.64 -14.68
C TYR A 322 -13.87 6.81 -15.63
N LYS A 323 -13.92 6.58 -16.95
CA LYS A 323 -13.61 7.64 -17.93
C LYS A 323 -14.56 8.82 -17.80
N GLN A 324 -15.87 8.56 -17.70
CA GLN A 324 -16.88 9.59 -17.52
C GLN A 324 -16.66 10.39 -16.23
N THR A 325 -16.30 9.70 -15.13
CA THR A 325 -16.01 10.35 -13.85
C THR A 325 -14.79 11.25 -13.94
N VAL A 326 -13.72 10.82 -14.61
CA VAL A 326 -12.52 11.66 -14.84
C VAL A 326 -12.88 12.87 -15.70
N GLU A 327 -13.62 12.68 -16.80
CA GLU A 327 -14.04 13.76 -17.71
C GLU A 327 -14.92 14.81 -17.01
N ALA A 328 -15.77 14.41 -16.10
CA ALA A 328 -16.67 15.29 -15.36
C ALA A 328 -15.95 16.23 -14.36
N GLN A 329 -14.68 15.95 -14.01
CA GLN A 329 -13.99 16.79 -13.03
C GLN A 329 -13.63 18.17 -13.61
N THR A 330 -13.89 19.19 -12.80
CA THR A 330 -13.64 20.60 -13.08
C THR A 330 -12.76 21.23 -12.00
N PRO A 331 -12.15 22.39 -12.21
CA PRO A 331 -11.43 23.10 -11.15
C PRO A 331 -12.27 23.26 -9.88
N GLN A 332 -13.55 23.55 -10.02
CA GLN A 332 -14.48 23.75 -8.91
C GLN A 332 -14.73 22.46 -8.11
N THR A 333 -14.91 21.31 -8.79
CA THR A 333 -15.13 20.03 -8.09
C THR A 333 -13.88 19.59 -7.33
N ILE A 334 -12.69 19.84 -7.88
CA ILE A 334 -11.43 19.53 -7.20
C ILE A 334 -11.19 20.47 -6.02
N SER A 335 -11.39 21.79 -6.17
CA SER A 335 -11.26 22.73 -5.07
C SER A 335 -12.23 22.42 -3.92
N ALA A 336 -13.47 22.08 -4.24
CA ALA A 336 -14.46 21.65 -3.23
C ALA A 336 -14.02 20.38 -2.50
N PHE A 337 -13.47 19.40 -3.23
CA PHE A 337 -12.94 18.18 -2.64
C PHE A 337 -11.76 18.45 -1.69
N VAL A 338 -10.80 19.30 -2.10
CA VAL A 338 -9.66 19.67 -1.23
C VAL A 338 -10.14 20.41 0.02
N LYS A 339 -11.07 21.32 -0.13
CA LYS A 339 -11.68 22.05 1.01
C LYS A 339 -12.34 21.07 2.00
N GLU A 340 -13.06 20.09 1.49
CA GLU A 340 -13.67 19.02 2.28
C GLU A 340 -12.60 18.15 2.97
N LEU A 341 -11.56 17.73 2.24
CA LEU A 341 -10.47 16.90 2.76
C LEU A 341 -9.80 17.54 3.98
N ILE A 342 -9.48 18.84 3.92
CA ILE A 342 -8.76 19.51 5.01
C ILE A 342 -9.68 20.07 6.11
N SER A 343 -11.01 19.91 5.99
CA SER A 343 -12.00 20.53 6.88
C SER A 343 -11.93 20.07 8.33
N GLN A 344 -11.40 18.88 8.61
CA GLN A 344 -11.19 18.40 9.97
C GLN A 344 -9.93 18.96 10.64
N GLY A 345 -9.05 19.63 9.88
CA GLY A 345 -7.82 20.21 10.40
C GLY A 345 -6.74 19.19 10.76
N ASN A 346 -6.89 17.93 10.33
CA ASN A 346 -5.87 16.91 10.58
C ASN A 346 -4.70 17.10 9.62
N ARG A 347 -3.51 17.30 10.19
CA ARG A 347 -2.26 17.41 9.44
C ARG A 347 -1.10 16.87 10.26
N VAL A 348 -0.37 15.93 9.70
CA VAL A 348 0.89 15.44 10.27
C VAL A 348 2.04 15.99 9.43
N GLU A 349 3.03 16.56 10.08
CA GLU A 349 4.26 17.04 9.48
C GLU A 349 5.45 16.35 10.16
N VAL A 350 6.26 15.65 9.39
CA VAL A 350 7.53 15.10 9.88
C VAL A 350 8.65 15.76 9.11
N VAL A 351 9.60 16.31 9.83
CA VAL A 351 10.74 17.04 9.27
C VAL A 351 12.02 16.53 9.91
N MET A 352 12.94 16.05 9.10
CA MET A 352 14.31 15.71 9.51
C MET A 352 15.29 16.72 8.90
N MET A 353 16.18 17.23 9.74
CA MET A 353 17.23 18.18 9.34
C MET A 353 18.60 17.75 9.82
#